data_38876841c1d4433d774f5a88d769efda
#
_entry.id   38876841c1d4433d774f5a88d769efda
#
_cell.length_a   1.000
_cell.length_b   1.000
_cell.length_c   1.000
_cell.angle_alpha   90.00
_cell.angle_beta   90.00
_cell.angle_gamma   90.00
#
_symmetry.space_group_name_H-M   'P 1'
#
loop_
_entity.id
_entity.type
_entity.pdbx_description
1 polymer ?
#
loop_
_entity_poly.entity_id
_entity_poly.type
_entity_poly.pdbx_seq_one_letter_code
_entity_poly.pdbx_strand_id
1 'polypeptide(L)'
;KANTTDFFIKEQDIIGRNLFSYFPVETAREMYAEFTKVRAGDKLSARNYKLILEDDVKYYKCIISKYDEEHFLFQYRDITGRSVVRLKLEKKQKDLCEIEKAARIGLWAYDSSTRFFTYSGYTRIFCNDEEQKQISIDEYMNYMHLDDKARFSQWLEENLKEKDASNTINYKLLIDGKTVNMRIKTYHKEVYMQRTVLE
;
A
#
# COMPACT_ATOMS: atom_id res chain seq x y z
N LYS A 1 27.33 -22.23 2.15
CA LYS A 1 26.65 -23.08 3.16
C LYS A 1 25.38 -22.33 3.54
N ALA A 2 24.23 -22.77 3.06
CA ALA A 2 22.95 -22.25 3.55
C ALA A 2 22.78 -22.73 4.99
N ASN A 3 22.43 -21.83 5.90
CA ASN A 3 22.00 -22.22 7.26
C ASN A 3 20.65 -22.94 7.12
N THR A 4 20.68 -24.25 7.23
CA THR A 4 19.49 -25.13 7.20
C THR A 4 18.76 -25.20 8.55
N THR A 5 19.12 -24.36 9.51
CA THR A 5 18.67 -24.46 10.91
C THR A 5 17.26 -23.92 11.16
N ASP A 6 16.65 -23.19 10.21
CA ASP A 6 15.34 -22.54 10.41
C ASP A 6 14.19 -23.16 9.60
N PHE A 7 14.44 -24.24 8.88
CA PHE A 7 13.38 -24.93 8.17
C PHE A 7 12.75 -25.98 9.10
N PHE A 8 11.42 -26.00 9.17
CA PHE A 8 10.65 -26.85 10.10
C PHE A 8 10.79 -28.36 9.82
N ILE A 9 11.46 -28.77 8.73
CA ILE A 9 11.72 -30.17 8.37
C ILE A 9 13.24 -30.39 8.36
N LYS A 10 13.70 -31.42 9.06
CA LYS A 10 15.13 -31.80 9.07
C LYS A 10 15.48 -32.53 7.76
N GLU A 11 16.68 -32.28 7.23
CA GLU A 11 17.17 -32.88 6.00
C GLU A 11 17.03 -34.41 5.94
N GLN A 12 17.38 -35.08 7.01
CA GLN A 12 17.32 -36.55 7.15
C GLN A 12 15.87 -37.10 7.08
N ASP A 13 14.86 -36.27 7.32
CA ASP A 13 13.48 -36.71 7.30
C ASP A 13 12.86 -36.60 5.91
N ILE A 14 13.49 -35.84 5.00
CA ILE A 14 12.97 -35.57 3.63
C ILE A 14 13.42 -36.64 2.64
N ILE A 15 14.64 -37.20 2.84
CA ILE A 15 15.25 -38.13 1.88
C ILE A 15 14.39 -39.36 1.70
N GLY A 16 14.04 -39.68 0.46
CA GLY A 16 13.22 -40.83 0.09
C GLY A 16 11.74 -40.72 0.39
N ARG A 17 11.25 -39.56 0.82
CA ARG A 17 9.83 -39.34 1.12
C ARG A 17 9.19 -38.35 0.18
N ASN A 18 7.88 -38.39 0.11
CA ASN A 18 7.12 -37.41 -0.68
C ASN A 18 7.15 -36.05 0.03
N LEU A 19 7.74 -35.04 -0.65
CA LEU A 19 7.86 -33.67 -0.12
C LEU A 19 6.50 -33.09 0.29
N PHE A 20 5.45 -33.34 -0.47
CA PHE A 20 4.11 -32.76 -0.21
C PHE A 20 3.45 -33.31 1.07
N SER A 21 3.88 -34.47 1.57
CA SER A 21 3.33 -35.05 2.81
C SER A 21 3.68 -34.28 4.08
N TYR A 22 4.63 -33.34 4.00
CA TYR A 22 5.04 -32.52 5.15
C TYR A 22 4.23 -31.23 5.32
N PHE A 23 3.34 -30.95 4.38
CA PHE A 23 2.55 -29.72 4.40
C PHE A 23 1.08 -30.01 4.70
N PRO A 24 0.34 -29.04 5.27
CA PRO A 24 -1.11 -29.12 5.34
C PRO A 24 -1.72 -29.39 3.95
N VAL A 25 -2.79 -30.16 3.90
CA VAL A 25 -3.40 -30.67 2.64
C VAL A 25 -3.65 -29.58 1.61
N GLU A 26 -4.15 -28.43 2.04
CA GLU A 26 -4.41 -27.30 1.13
C GLU A 26 -3.12 -26.70 0.57
N THR A 27 -2.11 -26.47 1.44
CA THR A 27 -0.80 -25.98 1.02
C THR A 27 -0.11 -26.96 0.07
N ALA A 28 -0.18 -28.26 0.37
CA ALA A 28 0.36 -29.31 -0.47
C ALA A 28 -0.31 -29.32 -1.87
N ARG A 29 -1.63 -29.16 -1.93
CA ARG A 29 -2.39 -29.10 -3.17
C ARG A 29 -1.99 -27.89 -4.00
N GLU A 30 -1.89 -26.71 -3.41
CA GLU A 30 -1.47 -25.50 -4.08
C GLU A 30 -0.02 -25.61 -4.60
N MET A 31 0.87 -26.16 -3.78
CA MET A 31 2.26 -26.36 -4.15
C MET A 31 2.42 -27.39 -5.29
N TYR A 32 1.62 -28.45 -5.26
CA TYR A 32 1.58 -29.45 -6.33
C TYR A 32 1.06 -28.85 -7.64
N ALA A 33 0.06 -27.97 -7.59
CA ALA A 33 -0.43 -27.26 -8.76
C ALA A 33 0.66 -26.38 -9.40
N GLU A 34 1.44 -25.66 -8.57
CA GLU A 34 2.57 -24.87 -9.06
C GLU A 34 3.70 -25.75 -9.64
N PHE A 35 3.98 -26.88 -9.00
CA PHE A 35 4.93 -27.88 -9.51
C PHE A 35 4.51 -28.42 -10.87
N THR A 36 3.21 -28.69 -11.06
CA THR A 36 2.68 -29.22 -12.32
C THR A 36 2.87 -28.24 -13.48
N LYS A 37 2.76 -26.93 -13.25
CA LYS A 37 3.05 -25.89 -14.24
C LYS A 37 4.51 -25.94 -14.70
N VAL A 38 5.45 -26.02 -13.75
CA VAL A 38 6.88 -26.12 -14.07
C VAL A 38 7.19 -27.42 -14.80
N ARG A 39 6.57 -28.52 -14.40
CA ARG A 39 6.69 -29.80 -15.09
C ARG A 39 6.14 -29.77 -16.52
N ALA A 40 5.10 -28.96 -16.76
CA ALA A 40 4.48 -28.79 -18.08
C ALA A 40 5.27 -27.85 -19.02
N GLY A 41 6.32 -27.15 -18.50
CA GLY A 41 7.19 -26.34 -19.34
C GLY A 41 7.43 -24.91 -18.85
N ASP A 42 6.81 -24.47 -17.76
CA ASP A 42 7.14 -23.18 -17.18
C ASP A 42 8.59 -23.17 -16.68
N LYS A 43 9.31 -22.07 -16.90
CA LYS A 43 10.71 -21.94 -16.45
C LYS A 43 10.85 -22.00 -14.94
N LEU A 44 9.92 -21.35 -14.23
CA LEU A 44 9.85 -21.36 -12.77
C LEU A 44 8.45 -20.96 -12.30
N SER A 45 8.10 -21.36 -11.07
CA SER A 45 6.97 -20.83 -10.32
C SER A 45 7.46 -20.28 -8.97
N ALA A 46 6.88 -19.17 -8.52
CA ALA A 46 7.21 -18.56 -7.24
C ALA A 46 5.93 -18.14 -6.51
N ARG A 47 5.71 -18.71 -5.32
CA ARG A 47 4.52 -18.43 -4.51
C ARG A 47 4.84 -18.31 -3.03
N ASN A 48 4.07 -17.49 -2.32
CA ASN A 48 4.15 -17.35 -0.88
C ASN A 48 3.10 -18.25 -0.23
N TYR A 49 3.52 -18.96 0.81
CA TYR A 49 2.67 -19.86 1.59
C TYR A 49 2.64 -19.42 3.05
N LYS A 50 1.46 -19.50 3.65
CA LYS A 50 1.25 -19.34 5.08
C LYS A 50 1.19 -20.74 5.69
N LEU A 51 2.05 -21.03 6.66
CA LEU A 51 2.05 -22.27 7.43
C LEU A 51 1.65 -21.97 8.87
N ILE A 52 0.74 -22.76 9.39
CA ILE A 52 0.35 -22.75 10.80
C ILE A 52 1.02 -23.95 11.43
N LEU A 53 2.00 -23.70 12.28
CA LEU A 53 2.83 -24.72 12.95
C LEU A 53 2.51 -24.62 14.44
N GLU A 54 1.72 -25.58 14.97
CA GLU A 54 1.28 -25.59 16.37
C GLU A 54 0.76 -24.22 16.82
N ASP A 55 1.59 -23.44 17.53
CA ASP A 55 1.23 -22.11 18.05
C ASP A 55 1.84 -20.95 17.25
N ASP A 56 2.53 -21.21 16.13
CA ASP A 56 3.23 -20.18 15.37
C ASP A 56 2.75 -20.11 13.92
N VAL A 57 2.73 -18.89 13.37
CA VAL A 57 2.38 -18.63 11.98
C VAL A 57 3.61 -18.17 11.22
N LYS A 58 4.06 -18.99 10.28
CA LYS A 58 5.20 -18.67 9.43
C LYS A 58 4.80 -18.46 7.98
N TYR A 59 5.55 -17.61 7.30
CA TYR A 59 5.38 -17.32 5.89
C TYR A 59 6.64 -17.71 5.14
N TYR A 60 6.48 -18.57 4.14
CA TYR A 60 7.58 -19.01 3.29
C TYR A 60 7.33 -18.64 1.84
N LYS A 61 8.36 -18.13 1.17
CA LYS A 61 8.37 -18.06 -0.29
C LYS A 61 8.98 -19.35 -0.81
N CYS A 62 8.23 -20.11 -1.61
CA CYS A 62 8.72 -21.27 -2.34
C CYS A 62 8.93 -20.87 -3.82
N ILE A 63 10.09 -21.23 -4.34
CA ILE A 63 10.42 -21.12 -5.77
C ILE A 63 10.68 -22.53 -6.27
N ILE A 64 9.95 -22.92 -7.31
CA ILE A 64 10.07 -24.21 -7.97
C ILE A 64 10.67 -23.96 -9.35
N SER A 65 11.73 -24.66 -9.70
CA SER A 65 12.34 -24.58 -11.00
C SER A 65 12.77 -25.98 -11.49
N LYS A 66 12.82 -26.17 -12.80
CA LYS A 66 13.37 -27.37 -13.40
C LYS A 66 14.90 -27.32 -13.25
N TYR A 67 15.50 -28.38 -12.72
CA TYR A 67 16.95 -28.52 -12.62
C TYR A 67 17.51 -29.27 -13.83
N ASP A 68 16.93 -30.42 -14.18
CA ASP A 68 17.19 -31.20 -15.40
C ASP A 68 15.90 -31.90 -15.87
N GLU A 69 15.98 -32.92 -16.75
CA GLU A 69 14.79 -33.56 -17.29
C GLU A 69 13.94 -34.31 -16.25
N GLU A 70 14.56 -34.80 -15.19
CA GLU A 70 13.90 -35.62 -14.15
C GLU A 70 13.84 -34.94 -12.78
N HIS A 71 14.67 -33.90 -12.56
CA HIS A 71 14.80 -33.27 -11.26
C HIS A 71 14.28 -31.83 -11.23
N PHE A 72 13.71 -31.46 -10.07
CA PHE A 72 13.18 -30.14 -9.81
C PHE A 72 13.79 -29.61 -8.50
N LEU A 73 14.07 -28.33 -8.49
CA LEU A 73 14.60 -27.60 -7.33
C LEU A 73 13.48 -26.85 -6.63
N PHE A 74 13.30 -27.12 -5.34
CA PHE A 74 12.40 -26.39 -4.45
C PHE A 74 13.24 -25.56 -3.49
N GLN A 75 13.15 -24.23 -3.63
CA GLN A 75 13.85 -23.29 -2.75
C GLN A 75 12.85 -22.62 -1.80
N TYR A 76 13.08 -22.74 -0.51
CA TYR A 76 12.26 -22.13 0.52
C TYR A 76 13.02 -20.97 1.18
N ARG A 77 12.35 -19.84 1.32
CA ARG A 77 12.85 -18.69 2.07
C ARG A 77 11.83 -18.28 3.11
N ASP A 78 12.24 -18.20 4.37
CA ASP A 78 11.42 -17.60 5.43
C ASP A 78 11.26 -16.09 5.14
N ILE A 79 10.03 -15.64 5.03
CA ILE A 79 9.64 -14.25 4.82
C ILE A 79 8.71 -13.77 5.94
N THR A 80 8.67 -14.47 7.07
CA THR A 80 7.74 -14.20 8.17
C THR A 80 7.86 -12.78 8.68
N GLY A 81 9.08 -12.34 9.01
CA GLY A 81 9.30 -10.99 9.51
C GLY A 81 8.76 -9.90 8.56
N ARG A 82 9.08 -10.01 7.26
CA ARG A 82 8.61 -9.08 6.24
C ARG A 82 7.08 -9.14 6.07
N SER A 83 6.51 -10.33 6.08
CA SER A 83 5.07 -10.54 5.89
C SER A 83 4.27 -10.00 7.06
N VAL A 84 4.72 -10.22 8.30
CA VAL A 84 4.09 -9.69 9.51
C VAL A 84 4.10 -8.17 9.53
N VAL A 85 5.23 -7.54 9.18
CA VAL A 85 5.32 -6.06 9.11
C VAL A 85 4.37 -5.51 8.05
N ARG A 86 4.34 -6.13 6.86
CA ARG A 86 3.43 -5.73 5.78
C ARG A 86 1.96 -5.83 6.21
N LEU A 87 1.55 -6.94 6.78
CA LEU A 87 0.17 -7.15 7.25
C LEU A 87 -0.22 -6.17 8.35
N LYS A 88 0.70 -5.85 9.27
CA LYS A 88 0.47 -4.82 10.29
C LYS A 88 0.29 -3.44 9.68
N LEU A 89 1.08 -3.11 8.64
CA LEU A 89 0.96 -1.83 7.93
C LEU A 89 -0.36 -1.73 7.18
N GLU A 90 -0.73 -2.77 6.42
CA GLU A 90 -2.00 -2.85 5.70
C GLU A 90 -3.20 -2.70 6.65
N LYS A 91 -3.15 -3.37 7.82
CA LYS A 91 -4.18 -3.22 8.84
C LYS A 91 -4.25 -1.79 9.36
N LYS A 92 -3.11 -1.19 9.73
CA LYS A 92 -3.09 0.20 10.23
C LYS A 92 -3.60 1.19 9.18
N GLN A 93 -3.27 1.01 7.91
CA GLN A 93 -3.79 1.86 6.83
C GLN A 93 -5.31 1.73 6.70
N LYS A 94 -5.84 0.52 6.81
CA LYS A 94 -7.29 0.29 6.81
C LYS A 94 -7.97 0.97 7.99
N ASP A 95 -7.44 0.77 9.20
CA ASP A 95 -7.97 1.36 10.43
C ASP A 95 -7.97 2.92 10.33
N LEU A 96 -6.89 3.51 9.81
CA LEU A 96 -6.82 4.96 9.57
C LEU A 96 -7.88 5.43 8.57
N CYS A 97 -8.05 4.72 7.46
CA CYS A 97 -9.07 5.07 6.46
C CYS A 97 -10.49 5.01 7.04
N GLU A 98 -10.78 4.06 7.92
CA GLU A 98 -12.08 3.97 8.61
C GLU A 98 -12.28 5.14 9.58
N ILE A 99 -11.24 5.54 10.34
CA ILE A 99 -11.27 6.69 11.23
C ILE A 99 -11.49 7.98 10.45
N GLU A 100 -10.72 8.19 9.36
CA GLU A 100 -10.86 9.36 8.48
C GLU A 100 -12.28 9.50 7.93
N LYS A 101 -12.87 8.38 7.47
CA LYS A 101 -14.25 8.35 6.98
C LYS A 101 -15.27 8.69 8.08
N ALA A 102 -15.12 8.09 9.26
CA ALA A 102 -16.03 8.31 10.39
C ALA A 102 -15.96 9.75 10.91
N ALA A 103 -14.76 10.33 10.98
CA ALA A 103 -14.53 11.69 11.41
C ALA A 103 -14.80 12.74 10.30
N ARG A 104 -15.01 12.31 9.06
CA ARG A 104 -15.08 13.17 7.86
C ARG A 104 -13.84 14.05 7.69
N ILE A 105 -12.67 13.48 7.98
CA ILE A 105 -11.37 14.13 7.86
C ILE A 105 -10.61 13.47 6.71
N GLY A 106 -9.85 14.26 5.96
CA GLY A 106 -8.90 13.77 4.98
C GLY A 106 -7.58 14.49 5.11
N LEU A 107 -6.50 13.80 4.78
CA LEU A 107 -5.18 14.40 4.67
C LEU A 107 -4.97 14.91 3.24
N TRP A 108 -4.19 15.96 3.10
CA TRP A 108 -3.84 16.52 1.81
C TRP A 108 -2.40 17.05 1.84
N ALA A 109 -1.78 17.07 0.68
CA ALA A 109 -0.50 17.71 0.47
C ALA A 109 -0.53 18.47 -0.85
N TYR A 110 0.04 19.67 -0.91
CA TYR A 110 0.16 20.48 -2.11
C TYR A 110 1.62 20.64 -2.50
N ASP A 111 1.92 20.32 -3.74
CA ASP A 111 3.24 20.49 -4.34
C ASP A 111 3.24 21.72 -5.24
N SER A 112 3.98 22.75 -4.85
CA SER A 112 4.05 24.01 -5.57
C SER A 112 4.76 23.92 -6.92
N SER A 113 5.65 22.93 -7.11
CA SER A 113 6.40 22.75 -8.36
C SER A 113 5.54 22.10 -9.45
N THR A 114 4.73 21.13 -9.08
CA THR A 114 3.83 20.43 -10.00
C THR A 114 2.42 21.01 -10.03
N ARG A 115 2.07 21.83 -9.03
CA ARG A 115 0.74 22.41 -8.83
C ARG A 115 -0.37 21.38 -8.62
N PHE A 116 -0.03 20.23 -8.00
CA PHE A 116 -0.98 19.19 -7.69
C PHE A 116 -1.24 19.07 -6.20
N PHE A 117 -2.50 18.80 -5.86
CA PHE A 117 -2.91 18.28 -4.57
C PHE A 117 -2.87 16.76 -4.61
N THR A 118 -2.25 16.16 -3.59
CA THR A 118 -2.39 14.74 -3.24
C THR A 118 -3.28 14.66 -2.01
N TYR A 119 -4.21 13.72 -1.97
CA TYR A 119 -5.19 13.65 -0.88
C TYR A 119 -5.53 12.20 -0.51
N SER A 120 -5.99 12.00 0.73
CA SER A 120 -6.41 10.71 1.26
C SER A 120 -7.77 10.77 1.94
N GLY A 121 -8.31 9.61 2.28
CA GLY A 121 -9.47 9.47 3.14
C GLY A 121 -10.74 10.12 2.59
N TYR A 122 -11.40 10.90 3.44
CA TYR A 122 -12.69 11.51 3.13
C TYR A 122 -12.65 12.56 2.00
N THR A 123 -11.49 13.14 1.73
CA THR A 123 -11.33 14.10 0.63
C THR A 123 -11.47 13.49 -0.76
N ARG A 124 -11.52 12.17 -0.88
CA ARG A 124 -11.83 11.44 -2.14
C ARG A 124 -13.25 11.66 -2.66
N ILE A 125 -14.12 12.33 -1.90
CA ILE A 125 -15.48 12.67 -2.34
C ILE A 125 -15.47 13.47 -3.65
N PHE A 126 -14.35 14.15 -3.96
CA PHE A 126 -14.23 15.00 -5.14
C PHE A 126 -13.88 14.25 -6.42
N CYS A 127 -13.45 13.00 -6.31
CA CYS A 127 -13.08 12.18 -7.44
C CYS A 127 -13.95 10.94 -7.47
N ASN A 128 -14.77 10.79 -8.49
CA ASN A 128 -15.54 9.57 -8.76
C ASN A 128 -14.65 8.36 -9.06
N ASP A 129 -13.32 8.55 -9.05
CA ASP A 129 -12.33 7.51 -9.32
C ASP A 129 -11.58 7.16 -8.03
N GLU A 130 -11.77 5.93 -7.54
CA GLU A 130 -11.08 5.41 -6.35
C GLU A 130 -9.56 5.31 -6.54
N GLU A 131 -9.07 5.32 -7.78
CA GLU A 131 -7.64 5.25 -8.13
C GLU A 131 -6.98 6.63 -8.20
N GLN A 132 -7.73 7.70 -8.43
CA GLN A 132 -7.18 9.05 -8.54
C GLN A 132 -6.83 9.59 -7.15
N LYS A 133 -5.53 9.78 -6.90
CA LYS A 133 -4.98 10.31 -5.63
C LYS A 133 -4.48 11.74 -5.74
N GLN A 134 -4.58 12.35 -6.92
CA GLN A 134 -4.05 13.68 -7.21
C GLN A 134 -5.03 14.46 -8.08
N ILE A 135 -5.08 15.78 -7.85
CA ILE A 135 -5.86 16.72 -8.65
C ILE A 135 -5.03 18.00 -8.85
N SER A 136 -5.07 18.59 -10.05
CA SER A 136 -4.42 19.88 -10.25
C SER A 136 -5.14 21.00 -9.50
N ILE A 137 -4.41 22.06 -9.13
CA ILE A 137 -5.02 23.22 -8.47
C ILE A 137 -6.12 23.83 -9.33
N ASP A 138 -5.91 23.90 -10.65
CA ASP A 138 -6.85 24.51 -11.56
C ASP A 138 -8.15 23.69 -11.66
N GLU A 139 -8.04 22.36 -11.68
CA GLU A 139 -9.19 21.45 -11.63
C GLU A 139 -9.91 21.52 -10.28
N TYR A 140 -9.15 21.54 -9.15
CA TYR A 140 -9.73 21.70 -7.82
C TYR A 140 -10.52 23.00 -7.67
N MET A 141 -10.00 24.11 -8.22
CA MET A 141 -10.66 25.40 -8.22
C MET A 141 -11.98 25.39 -8.99
N ASN A 142 -12.20 24.45 -9.94
CA ASN A 142 -13.48 24.35 -10.64
C ASN A 142 -14.62 23.88 -9.74
N TYR A 143 -14.31 23.08 -8.73
CA TYR A 143 -15.29 22.66 -7.71
C TYR A 143 -15.57 23.74 -6.65
N MET A 144 -14.77 24.82 -6.59
CA MET A 144 -14.90 25.83 -5.54
C MET A 144 -15.99 26.86 -5.89
N HIS A 145 -16.74 27.28 -4.86
CA HIS A 145 -17.71 28.36 -5.00
C HIS A 145 -17.00 29.65 -5.45
N LEU A 146 -17.64 30.41 -6.33
CA LEU A 146 -17.01 31.55 -7.00
C LEU A 146 -16.44 32.59 -6.00
N ASP A 147 -17.20 32.85 -4.93
CA ASP A 147 -16.83 33.83 -3.89
C ASP A 147 -15.59 33.40 -3.08
N ASP A 148 -15.28 32.12 -3.05
CA ASP A 148 -14.18 31.58 -2.24
C ASP A 148 -12.86 31.43 -3.03
N LYS A 149 -12.91 31.45 -4.37
CA LYS A 149 -11.73 31.22 -5.24
C LYS A 149 -10.59 32.19 -4.96
N ALA A 150 -10.86 33.48 -4.95
CA ALA A 150 -9.85 34.51 -4.75
C ALA A 150 -9.22 34.40 -3.35
N ARG A 151 -10.07 34.21 -2.33
CA ARG A 151 -9.62 34.06 -0.93
C ARG A 151 -8.78 32.80 -0.73
N PHE A 152 -9.14 31.70 -1.37
CA PHE A 152 -8.38 30.45 -1.32
C PHE A 152 -7.02 30.59 -2.00
N SER A 153 -6.96 31.22 -3.17
CA SER A 153 -5.69 31.47 -3.88
C SER A 153 -4.75 32.32 -3.05
N GLN A 154 -5.25 33.40 -2.45
CA GLN A 154 -4.45 34.25 -1.56
C GLN A 154 -3.94 33.46 -0.35
N TRP A 155 -4.82 32.71 0.32
CA TRP A 155 -4.45 31.88 1.45
C TRP A 155 -3.36 30.85 1.09
N LEU A 156 -3.46 30.22 -0.08
CA LEU A 156 -2.47 29.25 -0.54
C LEU A 156 -1.11 29.92 -0.77
N GLU A 157 -1.09 31.07 -1.44
CA GLU A 157 0.13 31.84 -1.68
C GLU A 157 0.80 32.32 -0.38
N GLU A 158 0.03 32.78 0.58
CA GLU A 158 0.52 33.22 1.90
C GLU A 158 1.16 32.05 2.64
N ASN A 159 0.50 30.88 2.65
CA ASN A 159 1.05 29.68 3.28
C ASN A 159 2.31 29.16 2.59
N LEU A 160 2.47 29.37 1.29
CA LEU A 160 3.70 29.00 0.58
C LEU A 160 4.89 29.90 0.93
N LYS A 161 4.65 31.17 1.30
CA LYS A 161 5.69 32.15 1.64
C LYS A 161 6.16 32.03 3.10
N GLU A 162 5.26 31.72 4.03
CA GLU A 162 5.57 31.68 5.45
C GLU A 162 6.06 30.29 5.89
N LYS A 163 7.17 30.24 6.64
CA LYS A 163 7.80 28.95 7.04
C LYS A 163 7.02 28.18 8.12
N ASP A 164 6.31 28.87 9.02
CA ASP A 164 5.70 28.27 10.21
C ASP A 164 4.22 28.61 10.38
N ALA A 165 3.53 29.02 9.32
CA ALA A 165 2.14 29.39 9.39
C ALA A 165 1.23 28.16 9.49
N SER A 166 0.64 27.98 10.68
CA SER A 166 -0.51 27.09 10.84
C SER A 166 -1.78 27.89 10.59
N ASN A 167 -2.17 28.03 9.34
CA ASN A 167 -3.34 28.82 8.94
C ASN A 167 -4.52 27.91 8.58
N THR A 168 -5.71 28.37 8.97
CA THR A 168 -6.97 27.66 8.66
C THR A 168 -7.79 28.49 7.71
N ILE A 169 -8.37 27.85 6.69
CA ILE A 169 -9.35 28.46 5.80
C ILE A 169 -10.64 27.63 5.78
N ASN A 170 -11.78 28.31 5.77
CA ASN A 170 -13.09 27.72 5.51
C ASN A 170 -13.55 28.18 4.14
N TYR A 171 -14.05 27.27 3.31
CA TYR A 171 -14.55 27.56 1.98
C TYR A 171 -15.62 26.54 1.57
N LYS A 172 -16.28 26.79 0.45
CA LYS A 172 -17.36 25.98 -0.07
C LYS A 172 -16.95 25.33 -1.38
N LEU A 173 -17.29 24.06 -1.52
CA LEU A 173 -17.19 23.33 -2.77
C LEU A 173 -18.58 23.01 -3.30
N LEU A 174 -18.70 22.97 -4.62
CA LEU A 174 -19.90 22.55 -5.34
C LEU A 174 -19.60 21.17 -5.95
N ILE A 175 -20.21 20.11 -5.39
CA ILE A 175 -20.01 18.73 -5.82
C ILE A 175 -21.37 18.16 -6.14
N ASP A 176 -21.57 17.69 -7.36
CA ASP A 176 -22.84 17.13 -7.84
C ASP A 176 -24.05 18.03 -7.52
N GLY A 177 -23.88 19.35 -7.68
CA GLY A 177 -24.91 20.35 -7.40
C GLY A 177 -25.18 20.60 -5.91
N LYS A 178 -24.40 20.01 -5.00
CA LYS A 178 -24.50 20.22 -3.55
C LYS A 178 -23.35 21.07 -3.03
N THR A 179 -23.68 21.96 -2.11
CA THR A 179 -22.66 22.75 -1.41
C THR A 179 -22.09 21.96 -0.25
N VAL A 180 -20.78 21.77 -0.23
CA VAL A 180 -20.02 21.13 0.85
C VAL A 180 -19.13 22.17 1.52
N ASN A 181 -19.29 22.36 2.85
CA ASN A 181 -18.43 23.26 3.61
C ASN A 181 -17.14 22.54 3.96
N MET A 182 -16.03 23.14 3.58
CA MET A 182 -14.70 22.62 3.83
C MET A 182 -13.92 23.49 4.81
N ARG A 183 -13.10 22.85 5.62
CA ARG A 183 -12.10 23.51 6.45
C ARG A 183 -10.75 22.85 6.20
N ILE A 184 -9.78 23.62 5.77
CA ILE A 184 -8.38 23.17 5.63
C ILE A 184 -7.56 23.86 6.71
N LYS A 185 -6.64 23.09 7.29
CA LYS A 185 -5.60 23.59 8.20
C LYS A 185 -4.25 23.03 7.73
N THR A 186 -3.28 23.90 7.59
CA THR A 186 -1.88 23.51 7.33
C THR A 186 -1.17 23.17 8.65
N TYR A 187 -0.38 22.11 8.64
CA TYR A 187 0.37 21.65 9.81
C TYR A 187 1.87 21.64 9.60
N HIS A 188 2.31 21.42 8.38
CA HIS A 188 3.70 21.18 8.07
C HIS A 188 4.07 21.73 6.69
N LYS A 189 5.31 22.17 6.54
CA LYS A 189 5.87 22.62 5.28
C LYS A 189 7.25 22.04 5.10
N GLU A 190 7.43 21.26 4.03
CA GLU A 190 8.72 20.74 3.61
C GLU A 190 9.20 21.46 2.35
N VAL A 191 10.50 21.78 2.30
CA VAL A 191 11.13 22.41 1.15
C VAL A 191 12.22 21.50 0.63
N TYR A 192 11.99 20.92 -0.55
CA TYR A 192 12.97 20.08 -1.24
C TYR A 192 13.46 20.77 -2.50
N MET A 193 14.74 21.11 -2.61
CA MET A 193 15.39 21.60 -3.85
C MET A 193 14.53 22.60 -4.69
N GLN A 194 14.00 23.65 -4.11
CA GLN A 194 13.08 24.62 -4.72
C GLN A 194 11.59 24.16 -4.80
N ARG A 195 11.26 23.02 -4.25
CA ARG A 195 9.91 22.50 -4.16
C ARG A 195 9.35 22.74 -2.76
N THR A 196 8.16 23.31 -2.66
CA THR A 196 7.45 23.49 -1.39
C THR A 196 6.23 22.59 -1.36
N VAL A 197 6.11 21.78 -0.33
CA VAL A 197 4.94 20.94 -0.07
C VAL A 197 4.27 21.45 1.20
N LEU A 198 2.96 21.65 1.13
CA LEU A 198 2.08 21.97 2.26
C LEU A 198 1.26 20.74 2.60
N GLU A 199 1.20 20.39 3.88
CA GLU A 199 0.40 19.31 4.45
C GLU A 199 -0.58 19.81 5.51
#